data_fed358881a03e8453772340ef27352bf
#
_entry.id   fed358881a03e8453772340ef27352bf
#
_cell.length_a   1.000
_cell.length_b   1.000
_cell.length_c   1.000
_cell.angle_alpha   90.00
_cell.angle_beta   90.00
_cell.angle_gamma   90.00
#
_symmetry.space_group_name_H-M   'P 1'
#
loop_
_entity.id
_entity.type
_entity.pdbx_description
1 polymer ?
#
loop_
_entity_poly.entity_id
_entity_poly.type
_entity_poly.pdbx_seq_one_letter_code
_entity_poly.pdbx_strand_id
1 'polypeptide(L)'
;MTDLQINFAETMAKWQAEREAVNKAARGELLPQLRALGIAEIVAEYEGYGDSGNIEDVTVQPAGIVLPNDLMTKLEDFAWSVAYHQHPGFENNEGGYGTLTWDIAADSITLDHADRHVECTHSHDEGL
;
A
#
# COMPACT_ATOMS: atom_id res chain seq x y z
N MET A 1 -4.88 32.60 -16.15
CA MET A 1 -4.50 32.67 -14.77
C MET A 1 -3.69 31.44 -14.39
N THR A 2 -2.43 31.68 -14.20
CA THR A 2 -1.47 30.64 -13.87
C THR A 2 -1.55 30.19 -12.42
N ASP A 3 -2.11 31.03 -11.54
CA ASP A 3 -2.12 30.79 -10.10
C ASP A 3 -2.88 29.52 -9.70
N LEU A 4 -4.01 29.22 -10.34
CA LEU A 4 -4.78 28.03 -10.06
C LEU A 4 -4.05 26.76 -10.48
N GLN A 5 -3.34 26.79 -11.61
CA GLN A 5 -2.55 25.64 -12.07
C GLN A 5 -1.33 25.42 -11.19
N ILE A 6 -0.65 26.49 -10.80
CA ILE A 6 0.49 26.42 -9.89
C ILE A 6 0.05 25.86 -8.55
N ASN A 7 -1.07 26.36 -8.00
CA ASN A 7 -1.59 25.90 -6.72
C ASN A 7 -1.98 24.42 -6.77
N PHE A 8 -2.59 23.98 -7.89
CA PHE A 8 -2.95 22.59 -8.06
C PHE A 8 -1.70 21.69 -8.07
N ALA A 9 -0.68 22.06 -8.85
CA ALA A 9 0.56 21.30 -8.92
C ALA A 9 1.28 21.26 -7.57
N GLU A 10 1.33 22.38 -6.86
CA GLU A 10 1.91 22.45 -5.52
C GLU A 10 1.14 21.60 -4.53
N THR A 11 -0.19 21.63 -4.59
CA THR A 11 -1.05 20.81 -3.72
C THR A 11 -0.81 19.33 -3.96
N MET A 12 -0.72 18.90 -5.22
CA MET A 12 -0.47 17.49 -5.55
C MET A 12 0.92 17.06 -5.11
N ALA A 13 1.93 17.88 -5.35
CA ALA A 13 3.30 17.59 -4.92
C ALA A 13 3.39 17.49 -3.41
N LYS A 14 2.72 18.38 -2.70
CA LYS A 14 2.66 18.38 -1.23
C LYS A 14 1.95 17.14 -0.71
N TRP A 15 0.82 16.78 -1.31
CA TRP A 15 0.08 15.57 -0.94
C TRP A 15 0.94 14.32 -1.12
N GLN A 16 1.63 14.20 -2.24
CA GLN A 16 2.53 13.08 -2.53
C GLN A 16 3.66 13.01 -1.50
N ALA A 17 4.28 14.13 -1.19
CA ALA A 17 5.36 14.20 -0.21
C ALA A 17 4.87 13.86 1.20
N GLU A 18 3.69 14.33 1.58
CA GLU A 18 3.09 14.03 2.89
C GLU A 18 2.75 12.54 2.99
N ARG A 19 2.19 11.96 1.93
CA ARG A 19 1.85 10.53 1.90
C ARG A 19 3.11 9.67 1.98
N GLU A 20 4.15 10.04 1.26
CA GLU A 20 5.43 9.35 1.31
C GLU A 20 6.03 9.39 2.72
N ALA A 21 5.98 10.55 3.38
CA ALA A 21 6.47 10.70 4.74
C ALA A 21 5.67 9.85 5.73
N VAL A 22 4.34 9.83 5.59
CA VAL A 22 3.46 8.99 6.43
C VAL A 22 3.78 7.51 6.23
N ASN A 23 3.95 7.08 4.99
CA ASN A 23 4.27 5.69 4.68
C ASN A 23 5.64 5.30 5.24
N LYS A 24 6.62 6.17 5.11
CA LYS A 24 7.97 5.93 5.66
C LYS A 24 7.95 5.82 7.18
N ALA A 25 7.21 6.70 7.85
CA ALA A 25 7.06 6.67 9.30
C ALA A 25 6.36 5.39 9.76
N ALA A 26 5.28 5.01 9.10
CA ALA A 26 4.55 3.78 9.40
C ALA A 26 5.42 2.55 9.19
N ARG A 27 6.18 2.50 8.11
CA ARG A 27 7.12 1.41 7.81
C ARG A 27 8.15 1.27 8.92
N GLY A 28 8.73 2.39 9.35
CA GLY A 28 9.72 2.41 10.44
C GLY A 28 9.14 2.03 11.80
N GLU A 29 7.86 2.27 12.03
CA GLU A 29 7.16 1.87 13.24
C GLU A 29 6.81 0.38 13.22
N LEU A 30 6.32 -0.12 12.09
CA LEU A 30 5.86 -1.51 11.96
C LEU A 30 7.02 -2.51 11.90
N LEU A 31 8.09 -2.18 11.19
CA LEU A 31 9.18 -3.11 10.92
C LEU A 31 9.78 -3.74 12.17
N PRO A 32 10.17 -2.97 13.22
CA PRO A 32 10.72 -3.58 14.44
C PRO A 32 9.71 -4.49 15.15
N GLN A 33 8.45 -4.12 15.16
CA GLN A 33 7.39 -4.91 15.79
C GLN A 33 7.19 -6.24 15.07
N LEU A 34 7.20 -6.21 13.74
CA LEU A 34 7.06 -7.41 12.92
C LEU A 34 8.27 -8.33 13.07
N ARG A 35 9.47 -7.76 13.13
CA ARG A 35 10.69 -8.52 13.40
C ARG A 35 10.69 -9.16 14.78
N ALA A 36 10.19 -8.43 15.77
CA ALA A 36 10.09 -8.95 17.15
C ALA A 36 9.15 -10.15 17.25
N LEU A 37 8.14 -10.22 16.40
CA LEU A 37 7.21 -11.35 16.31
C LEU A 37 7.78 -12.53 15.52
N GLY A 38 8.92 -12.37 14.88
CA GLY A 38 9.54 -13.41 14.07
C GLY A 38 8.97 -13.53 12.66
N ILE A 39 8.29 -12.50 12.19
CA ILE A 39 7.70 -12.49 10.85
C ILE A 39 8.80 -12.24 9.81
N ALA A 40 8.83 -13.08 8.78
CA ALA A 40 9.80 -12.96 7.69
C ALA A 40 9.19 -12.28 6.45
N GLU A 41 7.91 -12.49 6.20
CA GLU A 41 7.22 -11.96 5.02
C GLU A 41 5.76 -11.69 5.31
N ILE A 42 5.23 -10.64 4.70
CA ILE A 42 3.81 -10.30 4.74
C ILE A 42 3.31 -10.19 3.31
N VAL A 43 2.15 -10.79 3.05
CA VAL A 43 1.44 -10.68 1.77
C VAL A 43 0.06 -10.10 2.06
N ALA A 44 -0.21 -8.91 1.54
CA ALA A 44 -1.49 -8.23 1.69
C ALA A 44 -2.17 -8.13 0.33
N GLU A 45 -3.38 -8.67 0.25
CA GLU A 45 -4.23 -8.58 -0.94
C GLU A 45 -5.22 -7.44 -0.76
N TYR A 46 -5.35 -6.59 -1.78
CA TYR A 46 -6.24 -5.44 -1.74
C TYR A 46 -7.11 -5.36 -2.98
N GLU A 47 -8.25 -4.71 -2.82
CA GLU A 47 -9.20 -4.47 -3.91
C GLU A 47 -9.89 -3.12 -3.71
N GLY A 48 -10.10 -2.39 -4.81
CA GLY A 48 -10.87 -1.16 -4.84
C GLY A 48 -11.90 -1.20 -5.94
N TYR A 49 -13.10 -0.72 -5.65
CA TYR A 49 -14.21 -0.69 -6.59
C TYR A 49 -15.22 0.38 -6.18
N GLY A 50 -15.66 1.20 -7.13
CA GLY A 50 -16.76 2.15 -6.90
C GLY A 50 -16.47 3.13 -5.76
N ASP A 51 -15.32 3.79 -5.76
CA ASP A 51 -14.88 4.77 -4.76
C ASP A 51 -14.61 4.19 -3.38
N SER A 52 -14.63 2.87 -3.23
CA SER A 52 -14.26 2.24 -1.98
C SER A 52 -13.21 1.17 -2.20
N GLY A 53 -12.47 0.87 -1.15
CA GLY A 53 -11.47 -0.17 -1.22
C GLY A 53 -10.98 -0.56 0.16
N ASN A 54 -10.39 -1.75 0.25
CA ASN A 54 -9.87 -2.27 1.50
C ASN A 54 -8.82 -3.35 1.25
N ILE A 55 -8.16 -3.72 2.32
CA ILE A 55 -7.32 -4.91 2.34
C ILE A 55 -8.25 -6.11 2.57
N GLU A 56 -8.22 -7.07 1.67
CA GLU A 56 -9.10 -8.24 1.77
C GLU A 56 -8.49 -9.38 2.58
N ASP A 57 -7.18 -9.56 2.49
CA ASP A 57 -6.50 -10.64 3.19
C ASP A 57 -5.06 -10.26 3.51
N VAL A 58 -4.57 -10.73 4.65
CA VAL A 58 -3.17 -10.57 5.06
C VAL A 58 -2.65 -11.94 5.50
N THR A 59 -1.60 -12.39 4.83
CA THR A 59 -0.92 -13.64 5.15
C THR A 59 0.48 -13.33 5.66
N VAL A 60 0.89 -14.01 6.73
CA VAL A 60 2.24 -13.85 7.30
C VAL A 60 3.02 -15.15 7.17
N GLN A 61 4.32 -15.02 6.99
CA GLN A 61 5.26 -16.13 7.01
C GLN A 61 6.29 -15.91 8.10
N PRO A 62 6.62 -16.91 8.92
CA PRO A 62 6.07 -18.28 8.90
C PRO A 62 4.63 -18.34 9.39
N ALA A 63 3.91 -19.37 8.94
CA ALA A 63 2.51 -19.56 9.30
C ALA A 63 2.37 -19.82 10.81
N GLY A 64 1.23 -19.43 11.38
CA GLY A 64 0.94 -19.64 12.80
C GLY A 64 1.26 -18.45 13.70
N ILE A 65 1.92 -17.42 13.17
CA ILE A 65 2.12 -16.19 13.93
C ILE A 65 0.84 -15.37 13.90
N VAL A 66 0.34 -14.99 15.08
CA VAL A 66 -0.88 -14.19 15.20
C VAL A 66 -0.49 -12.75 15.46
N LEU A 67 -1.01 -11.83 14.63
CA LEU A 67 -0.81 -10.41 14.83
C LEU A 67 -1.85 -9.87 15.82
N PRO A 68 -1.43 -9.03 16.79
CA PRO A 68 -2.40 -8.29 17.60
C PRO A 68 -3.30 -7.42 16.70
N ASN A 69 -4.56 -7.23 17.10
CA ASN A 69 -5.53 -6.48 16.30
C ASN A 69 -5.05 -5.07 15.96
N ASP A 70 -4.42 -4.38 16.91
CA ASP A 70 -3.89 -3.04 16.69
C ASP A 70 -2.83 -3.02 15.60
N LEU A 71 -1.94 -4.00 15.65
CA LEU A 71 -0.85 -4.13 14.68
C LEU A 71 -1.40 -4.53 13.31
N MET A 72 -2.39 -5.41 13.27
CA MET A 72 -3.06 -5.80 12.04
C MET A 72 -3.72 -4.60 11.36
N THR A 73 -4.44 -3.77 12.12
CA THR A 73 -5.08 -2.57 11.57
C THR A 73 -4.05 -1.60 11.00
N LYS A 74 -2.96 -1.36 11.73
CA LYS A 74 -1.89 -0.49 11.24
C LYS A 74 -1.23 -1.03 9.98
N LEU A 75 -1.04 -2.34 9.92
CA LEU A 75 -0.45 -3.00 8.76
C LEU A 75 -1.36 -2.90 7.54
N GLU A 76 -2.66 -3.12 7.72
CA GLU A 76 -3.64 -2.96 6.64
C GLU A 76 -3.67 -1.53 6.12
N ASP A 77 -3.70 -0.54 7.02
CA ASP A 77 -3.67 0.87 6.64
C ASP A 77 -2.39 1.22 5.89
N PHE A 78 -1.26 0.71 6.33
CA PHE A 78 0.01 0.91 5.66
C PHE A 78 0.01 0.29 4.26
N ALA A 79 -0.43 -0.95 4.13
CA ALA A 79 -0.47 -1.66 2.85
C ALA A 79 -1.36 -0.93 1.83
N TRP A 80 -2.55 -0.51 2.27
CA TRP A 80 -3.47 0.28 1.44
C TRP A 80 -2.84 1.60 1.03
N SER A 81 -2.21 2.30 1.97
CA SER A 81 -1.58 3.59 1.72
C SER A 81 -0.43 3.49 0.70
N VAL A 82 0.38 2.43 0.77
CA VAL A 82 1.45 2.20 -0.21
C VAL A 82 0.86 1.95 -1.59
N ALA A 83 -0.14 1.08 -1.70
CA ALA A 83 -0.80 0.79 -2.96
C ALA A 83 -1.42 2.04 -3.57
N TYR A 84 -2.12 2.82 -2.77
CA TYR A 84 -2.78 4.04 -3.21
C TYR A 84 -1.77 5.12 -3.62
N HIS A 85 -0.64 5.21 -2.94
CA HIS A 85 0.43 6.15 -3.30
C HIS A 85 1.03 5.83 -4.67
N GLN A 86 1.22 4.54 -4.97
CA GLN A 86 1.76 4.09 -6.25
C GLN A 86 0.73 4.20 -7.39
N HIS A 87 -0.54 3.98 -7.08
CA HIS A 87 -1.63 3.97 -8.05
C HIS A 87 -2.81 4.81 -7.55
N PRO A 88 -2.67 6.15 -7.45
CA PRO A 88 -3.72 7.00 -6.90
C PRO A 88 -5.02 6.93 -7.69
N GLY A 89 -6.13 6.78 -6.98
CA GLY A 89 -7.45 6.77 -7.59
C GLY A 89 -7.82 5.48 -8.29
N PHE A 90 -7.09 4.38 -8.06
CA PHE A 90 -7.37 3.12 -8.75
C PHE A 90 -8.76 2.53 -8.41
N GLU A 91 -9.35 2.92 -7.26
CA GLU A 91 -10.68 2.48 -6.86
C GLU A 91 -11.80 3.16 -7.66
N ASN A 92 -11.48 4.22 -8.38
CA ASN A 92 -12.43 4.93 -9.23
C ASN A 92 -12.69 4.15 -10.52
N ASN A 93 -13.78 4.49 -11.20
CA ASN A 93 -14.18 3.82 -12.44
C ASN A 93 -14.45 2.31 -12.21
N GLU A 94 -13.72 1.46 -12.86
CA GLU A 94 -13.90 0.01 -12.78
C GLU A 94 -13.12 -0.64 -11.65
N GLY A 95 -12.29 0.17 -10.94
CA GLY A 95 -11.52 -0.30 -9.81
C GLY A 95 -10.23 -0.98 -10.17
N GLY A 96 -9.62 -1.61 -9.17
CA GLY A 96 -8.37 -2.34 -9.31
C GLY A 96 -8.16 -3.28 -8.15
N TYR A 97 -7.16 -4.11 -8.26
CA TYR A 97 -6.78 -5.06 -7.21
C TYR A 97 -5.29 -5.35 -7.29
N GLY A 98 -4.76 -5.95 -6.24
CA GLY A 98 -3.35 -6.30 -6.27
C GLY A 98 -2.88 -7.00 -5.02
N THR A 99 -1.57 -7.22 -4.98
CA THR A 99 -0.89 -7.88 -3.89
C THR A 99 0.35 -7.09 -3.52
N LEU A 100 0.47 -6.76 -2.23
CA LEU A 100 1.68 -6.17 -1.67
C LEU A 100 2.43 -7.26 -0.91
N THR A 101 3.68 -7.48 -1.26
CA THR A 101 4.56 -8.42 -0.59
C THR A 101 5.68 -7.65 0.10
N TRP A 102 5.79 -7.80 1.41
CA TRP A 102 6.83 -7.14 2.19
C TRP A 102 7.78 -8.20 2.77
N ASP A 103 8.98 -8.24 2.24
CA ASP A 103 10.07 -9.05 2.80
C ASP A 103 10.61 -8.29 4.02
N ILE A 104 10.30 -8.80 5.21
CA ILE A 104 10.64 -8.12 6.46
C ILE A 104 12.15 -8.18 6.73
N ALA A 105 12.79 -9.29 6.41
CA ALA A 105 14.23 -9.44 6.64
C ALA A 105 15.04 -8.45 5.79
N ALA A 106 14.68 -8.28 4.53
CA ALA A 106 15.35 -7.36 3.61
C ALA A 106 14.77 -5.95 3.65
N ASP A 107 13.62 -5.75 4.29
CA ASP A 107 12.84 -4.52 4.25
C ASP A 107 12.59 -4.05 2.81
N SER A 108 12.10 -4.98 2.00
CA SER A 108 11.81 -4.74 0.58
C SER A 108 10.33 -5.02 0.29
N ILE A 109 9.69 -4.11 -0.42
CA ILE A 109 8.28 -4.22 -0.79
C ILE A 109 8.18 -4.40 -2.30
N THR A 110 7.36 -5.37 -2.70
CA THR A 110 6.97 -5.60 -4.09
C THR A 110 5.48 -5.41 -4.22
N LEU A 111 5.05 -4.66 -5.22
CA LEU A 111 3.65 -4.38 -5.47
C LEU A 111 3.27 -4.86 -6.87
N ASP A 112 2.31 -5.78 -6.92
CA ASP A 112 1.70 -6.25 -8.17
C ASP A 112 0.28 -5.70 -8.23
N HIS A 113 0.01 -4.85 -9.21
CA HIS A 113 -1.26 -4.14 -9.34
C HIS A 113 -1.89 -4.34 -10.70
N ALA A 114 -3.20 -4.48 -10.71
CA ALA A 114 -3.98 -4.57 -11.93
C ALA A 114 -5.16 -3.62 -11.88
N ASP A 115 -5.31 -2.78 -12.89
CA ASP A 115 -6.49 -1.94 -13.06
C ASP A 115 -7.53 -2.70 -13.88
N ARG A 116 -8.79 -2.61 -13.43
CA ARG A 116 -9.92 -3.24 -14.12
C ARG A 116 -10.44 -2.32 -15.19
N HIS A 117 -10.37 -2.76 -16.43
CA HIS A 117 -11.09 -2.15 -17.55
C HIS A 117 -11.14 -3.15 -18.71
N VAL A 118 -11.71 -2.71 -19.84
CA VAL A 118 -11.95 -3.63 -20.98
C VAL A 118 -10.69 -4.40 -21.37
N GLU A 119 -9.53 -3.73 -21.29
CA GLU A 119 -8.24 -4.37 -21.45
C GLU A 119 -7.48 -4.22 -20.13
N CYS A 120 -7.37 -5.30 -19.38
CA CYS A 120 -6.72 -5.26 -18.08
C CYS A 120 -5.24 -4.85 -18.21
N THR A 121 -4.86 -3.79 -17.51
CA THR A 121 -3.48 -3.31 -17.46
C THR A 121 -2.83 -3.74 -16.16
N HIS A 122 -1.70 -4.39 -16.25
CA HIS A 122 -0.95 -4.87 -15.09
C HIS A 122 0.30 -4.06 -14.87
N SER A 123 0.62 -3.79 -13.61
CA SER A 123 1.85 -3.14 -13.19
C SER A 123 2.55 -3.98 -12.13
N HIS A 124 3.86 -4.05 -12.23
CA HIS A 124 4.69 -4.77 -11.27
C HIS A 124 5.81 -3.84 -10.81
N ASP A 125 5.84 -3.53 -9.51
CA ASP A 125 6.81 -2.62 -8.91
C ASP A 125 7.65 -3.37 -7.87
N GLU A 126 8.94 -3.43 -8.08
CA GLU A 126 9.89 -4.10 -7.20
C GLU A 126 10.78 -3.11 -6.48
N GLY A 127 11.28 -3.51 -5.32
CA GLY A 127 12.28 -2.74 -4.58
C GLY A 127 11.76 -1.42 -4.03
N LEU A 128 10.50 -1.35 -3.71
CA LEU A 128 9.88 -0.14 -3.17
C LEU A 128 10.37 0.22 -1.77
#